data_b78b6d13ef1b92606c6d3bb766cdc904
#
_entry.id   b78b6d13ef1b92606c6d3bb766cdc904
#
_cell.length_a   1.000
_cell.length_b   1.000
_cell.length_c   1.000
_cell.angle_alpha   90.00
_cell.angle_beta   90.00
_cell.angle_gamma   90.00
#
_symmetry.space_group_name_H-M   'P 1'
#
loop_
_entity.id
_entity.type
_entity.pdbx_description
1 polymer ?
#
loop_
_entity_poly.entity_id
_entity_poly.type
_entity_poly.pdbx_seq_one_letter_code
_entity_poly.pdbx_strand_id
1 'polypeptide(L)'
;QWTLAMSRVIFGPDMNIQAPPNLSPDDLGALLDTGISDWGGVSPITPDFVNPEAPWPHLQQLRDDTAERGFDMAERLATYPHYLAKGAEWVDDNLRTNVLHLTDGEGFAREENWSPGAEIDPPQNILDLIENGSNAKPSPLIESLINRAVAGERLHEDDIATLFKVRGEDFGAV
;
A
#
# COMPACT_ATOMS: atom_id res chain seq x y z
N GLN A 1 9.93 12.98 -19.80
CA GLN A 1 11.08 13.70 -19.24
C GLN A 1 10.98 15.21 -19.50
N TRP A 2 10.90 15.67 -20.77
CA TRP A 2 10.84 17.12 -21.08
C TRP A 2 9.73 17.86 -20.32
N THR A 3 8.53 17.29 -20.26
CA THR A 3 7.39 17.88 -19.50
C THR A 3 7.71 18.03 -18.03
N LEU A 4 8.31 17.01 -17.40
CA LEU A 4 8.69 17.05 -15.99
C LEU A 4 9.74 18.13 -15.72
N ALA A 5 10.80 18.19 -16.54
CA ALA A 5 11.84 19.21 -16.41
C ALA A 5 11.26 20.64 -16.57
N MET A 6 10.38 20.84 -17.56
CA MET A 6 9.72 22.13 -17.75
C MET A 6 8.77 22.47 -16.59
N SER A 7 8.07 21.47 -16.04
CA SER A 7 7.25 21.67 -14.85
C SER A 7 8.10 22.15 -13.66
N ARG A 8 9.28 21.53 -13.45
CA ARG A 8 10.20 21.96 -12.39
C ARG A 8 10.68 23.40 -12.60
N VAL A 9 11.00 23.78 -13.83
CA VAL A 9 11.42 25.16 -14.15
C VAL A 9 10.29 26.16 -13.94
N ILE A 10 9.07 25.82 -14.33
CA ILE A 10 7.91 26.72 -14.25
C ILE A 10 7.42 26.87 -12.80
N PHE A 11 7.29 25.77 -12.07
CA PHE A 11 6.68 25.77 -10.74
C PHE A 11 7.69 25.96 -9.59
N GLY A 12 8.98 25.89 -9.87
CA GLY A 12 10.03 26.11 -8.88
C GLY A 12 10.35 24.86 -8.02
N PRO A 13 11.27 24.99 -7.07
CA PRO A 13 11.82 23.87 -6.31
C PRO A 13 10.82 23.25 -5.31
N ASP A 14 9.87 24.02 -4.81
CA ASP A 14 8.99 23.60 -3.74
C ASP A 14 7.76 22.83 -4.23
N MET A 15 7.53 22.80 -5.54
CA MET A 15 6.40 22.07 -6.12
C MET A 15 6.67 20.57 -6.07
N ASN A 16 5.71 19.81 -5.55
CA ASN A 16 5.76 18.35 -5.65
C ASN A 16 5.48 17.90 -7.08
N ILE A 17 6.47 17.28 -7.70
CA ILE A 17 6.35 16.71 -9.05
C ILE A 17 6.57 15.22 -8.93
N GLN A 18 5.57 14.46 -9.31
CA GLN A 18 5.52 13.02 -9.17
C GLN A 18 5.65 12.34 -10.54
N ALA A 19 6.42 11.25 -10.59
CA ALA A 19 6.45 10.35 -11.75
C ALA A 19 6.46 8.90 -11.28
N PRO A 20 5.57 8.04 -11.82
CA PRO A 20 5.53 6.63 -11.44
C PRO A 20 6.72 5.88 -12.03
N PRO A 21 7.46 5.08 -11.23
CA PRO A 21 8.69 4.43 -11.67
C PRO A 21 8.45 3.28 -12.65
N ASN A 22 7.31 2.61 -12.58
CA ASN A 22 6.98 1.46 -13.44
C ASN A 22 6.79 1.82 -14.92
N LEU A 23 6.46 3.06 -15.24
CA LEU A 23 6.28 3.51 -16.62
C LEU A 23 7.59 3.85 -17.35
N SER A 24 8.71 3.87 -16.64
CA SER A 24 10.04 4.14 -17.20
C SER A 24 11.13 3.35 -16.45
N PRO A 25 11.01 2.02 -16.35
CA PRO A 25 11.86 1.21 -15.48
C PRO A 25 13.36 1.27 -15.86
N ASP A 26 13.67 1.48 -17.14
CA ASP A 26 15.06 1.55 -17.64
C ASP A 26 15.66 2.97 -17.52
N ASP A 27 14.92 3.94 -16.99
CA ASP A 27 15.28 5.36 -17.09
C ASP A 27 15.01 6.15 -15.80
N LEU A 28 15.02 5.44 -14.66
CA LEU A 28 14.72 6.02 -13.33
C LEU A 28 15.63 7.21 -13.00
N GLY A 29 16.93 7.06 -13.30
CA GLY A 29 17.89 8.13 -13.11
C GLY A 29 17.57 9.38 -13.92
N ALA A 30 17.15 9.23 -15.17
CA ALA A 30 16.77 10.36 -16.00
C ALA A 30 15.47 11.02 -15.53
N LEU A 31 14.56 10.29 -14.88
CA LEU A 31 13.39 10.89 -14.21
C LEU A 31 13.83 11.76 -13.03
N LEU A 32 14.77 11.30 -12.20
CA LEU A 32 15.33 12.09 -11.10
C LEU A 32 16.02 13.36 -11.61
N ASP A 33 16.80 13.24 -12.69
CA ASP A 33 17.50 14.37 -13.33
C ASP A 33 16.53 15.44 -13.87
N THR A 34 15.25 15.09 -14.12
CA THR A 34 14.23 16.08 -14.47
C THR A 34 13.74 16.91 -13.28
N GLY A 35 14.15 16.57 -12.07
CA GLY A 35 13.77 17.27 -10.86
C GLY A 35 12.42 16.82 -10.27
N ILE A 36 12.04 15.57 -10.48
CA ILE A 36 10.92 15.00 -9.70
C ILE A 36 11.31 14.95 -8.22
N SER A 37 10.32 15.01 -7.35
CA SER A 37 10.48 14.93 -5.90
C SER A 37 9.70 13.76 -5.29
N ASP A 38 9.07 12.93 -6.10
CA ASP A 38 8.15 11.91 -5.59
C ASP A 38 7.95 10.79 -6.63
N TRP A 39 8.05 9.55 -6.19
CA TRP A 39 7.76 8.37 -7.01
C TRP A 39 6.26 8.01 -7.04
N GLY A 40 5.46 8.63 -6.17
CA GLY A 40 4.06 8.30 -6.01
C GLY A 40 3.81 7.05 -5.17
N GLY A 41 2.66 6.45 -5.38
CA GLY A 41 2.33 5.18 -4.75
C GLY A 41 2.99 4.02 -5.51
N VAL A 42 3.81 3.24 -4.84
CA VAL A 42 4.45 2.05 -5.39
C VAL A 42 3.97 0.84 -4.62
N SER A 43 3.43 -0.16 -5.30
CA SER A 43 2.95 -1.39 -4.67
C SER A 43 3.62 -2.62 -5.28
N PRO A 44 4.71 -3.12 -4.70
CA PRO A 44 5.39 -4.31 -5.22
C PRO A 44 4.58 -5.60 -5.03
N ILE A 45 3.47 -5.56 -4.30
CA ILE A 45 2.63 -6.73 -3.99
C ILE A 45 1.47 -6.87 -4.98
N THR A 46 0.89 -5.75 -5.42
CA THR A 46 -0.24 -5.76 -6.36
C THR A 46 0.20 -5.31 -7.74
N PRO A 47 -0.34 -5.88 -8.82
CA PRO A 47 -0.08 -5.36 -10.16
C PRO A 47 -0.65 -3.95 -10.32
N ASP A 48 -0.08 -3.19 -11.23
CA ASP A 48 -0.72 -1.97 -11.71
C ASP A 48 -1.88 -2.36 -12.63
N PHE A 49 -3.12 -2.20 -12.15
CA PHE A 49 -4.31 -2.55 -12.92
C PHE A 49 -4.62 -1.59 -14.07
N VAL A 50 -3.97 -0.45 -14.10
CA VAL A 50 -4.11 0.53 -15.20
C VAL A 50 -3.09 0.23 -16.29
N ASN A 51 -1.86 -0.18 -15.91
CA ASN A 51 -0.77 -0.51 -16.81
C ASN A 51 -0.21 -1.90 -16.44
N PRO A 52 -0.96 -2.97 -16.69
CA PRO A 52 -0.57 -4.32 -16.23
C PRO A 52 0.71 -4.85 -16.89
N GLU A 53 1.11 -4.27 -18.02
CA GLU A 53 2.36 -4.56 -18.71
C GLU A 53 3.60 -3.92 -18.07
N ALA A 54 3.39 -2.98 -17.14
CA ALA A 54 4.45 -2.23 -16.48
C ALA A 54 4.50 -2.58 -14.98
N PRO A 55 5.19 -3.65 -14.57
CA PRO A 55 5.25 -4.08 -13.18
C PRO A 55 5.96 -3.04 -12.31
N TRP A 56 5.55 -2.95 -11.05
CA TRP A 56 6.23 -2.11 -10.08
C TRP A 56 7.65 -2.61 -9.79
N PRO A 57 8.64 -1.72 -9.67
CA PRO A 57 9.98 -2.11 -9.24
C PRO A 57 9.97 -2.57 -7.77
N HIS A 58 10.96 -3.36 -7.39
CA HIS A 58 11.19 -3.64 -5.98
C HIS A 58 11.57 -2.36 -5.23
N LEU A 59 10.99 -2.16 -4.04
CA LEU A 59 11.25 -0.95 -3.23
C LEU A 59 12.73 -0.78 -2.90
N GLN A 60 13.43 -1.86 -2.59
CA GLN A 60 14.87 -1.79 -2.31
C GLN A 60 15.65 -1.32 -3.53
N GLN A 61 15.36 -1.86 -4.72
CA GLN A 61 15.99 -1.43 -5.96
C GLN A 61 15.73 0.05 -6.24
N LEU A 62 14.46 0.49 -6.08
CA LEU A 62 14.10 1.89 -6.27
C LEU A 62 14.83 2.82 -5.28
N ARG A 63 15.02 2.37 -4.04
CA ARG A 63 15.79 3.09 -3.01
C ARG A 63 17.26 3.20 -3.41
N ASP A 64 17.87 2.10 -3.85
CA ASP A 64 19.27 2.06 -4.27
C ASP A 64 19.51 2.96 -5.49
N ASP A 65 18.68 2.87 -6.52
CA ASP A 65 18.76 3.72 -7.73
C ASP A 65 18.59 5.21 -7.40
N THR A 66 17.74 5.52 -6.41
CA THR A 66 17.53 6.89 -5.93
C THR A 66 18.78 7.39 -5.19
N ALA A 67 19.37 6.55 -4.34
CA ALA A 67 20.58 6.87 -3.59
C ALA A 67 21.80 7.05 -4.48
N GLU A 68 21.95 6.27 -5.57
CA GLU A 68 23.03 6.44 -6.57
C GLU A 68 23.02 7.82 -7.22
N ARG A 69 21.86 8.48 -7.25
CA ARG A 69 21.71 9.87 -7.74
C ARG A 69 21.87 10.92 -6.65
N GLY A 70 22.22 10.53 -5.42
CA GLY A 70 22.44 11.42 -4.29
C GLY A 70 21.18 11.91 -3.60
N PHE A 71 20.05 11.18 -3.76
CA PHE A 71 18.79 11.49 -3.09
C PHE A 71 18.44 10.39 -2.09
N ASP A 72 17.79 10.77 -1.00
CA ASP A 72 17.22 9.84 -0.04
C ASP A 72 15.73 9.60 -0.36
N MET A 73 15.32 8.33 -0.31
CA MET A 73 13.94 7.94 -0.49
C MET A 73 13.27 7.78 0.89
N ALA A 74 12.39 8.71 1.23
CA ALA A 74 11.58 8.67 2.44
C ALA A 74 10.13 8.29 2.11
N GLU A 75 9.54 7.45 2.95
CA GLU A 75 8.14 7.09 2.84
C GLU A 75 7.26 8.21 3.39
N ARG A 76 6.13 8.44 2.75
CA ARG A 76 5.13 9.42 3.19
C ARG A 76 3.72 8.83 3.18
N LEU A 77 2.83 9.45 3.90
CA LEU A 77 1.40 9.19 3.73
C LEU A 77 0.91 9.71 2.35
N ALA A 78 -0.32 9.43 2.01
CA ALA A 78 -0.95 9.95 0.79
C ALA A 78 -0.92 11.49 0.73
N THR A 79 -0.83 12.15 1.86
CA THR A 79 -0.66 13.60 2.01
C THR A 79 0.82 13.96 2.16
N TYR A 80 1.27 15.02 1.49
CA TYR A 80 2.63 15.49 1.62
C TYR A 80 2.89 16.14 2.99
N PRO A 81 4.14 16.03 3.52
CA PRO A 81 4.51 16.55 4.84
C PRO A 81 4.14 18.02 5.07
N HIS A 82 4.34 18.89 4.10
CA HIS A 82 4.04 20.31 4.26
C HIS A 82 2.54 20.63 4.39
N TYR A 83 1.64 19.76 3.92
CA TYR A 83 0.20 19.88 4.19
C TYR A 83 -0.12 19.42 5.60
N LEU A 84 0.59 18.42 6.12
CA LEU A 84 0.42 17.96 7.50
C LEU A 84 0.87 19.01 8.52
N ALA A 85 1.91 19.78 8.21
CA ALA A 85 2.33 20.92 9.02
C ALA A 85 1.22 21.99 9.16
N LYS A 86 0.31 22.07 8.19
CA LYS A 86 -0.87 22.93 8.20
C LYS A 86 -2.15 22.13 8.45
N GLY A 87 -2.08 21.09 9.26
CA GLY A 87 -3.11 20.08 9.44
C GLY A 87 -4.54 20.60 9.67
N ALA A 88 -4.70 21.76 10.32
CA ALA A 88 -6.01 22.36 10.55
C ALA A 88 -6.76 22.75 9.25
N GLU A 89 -6.03 22.98 8.16
CA GLU A 89 -6.61 23.37 6.86
C GLU A 89 -6.83 22.17 5.92
N TRP A 90 -6.02 21.10 6.06
CA TRP A 90 -5.90 20.05 5.06
C TRP A 90 -6.28 18.65 5.53
N VAL A 91 -6.40 18.46 6.83
CA VAL A 91 -6.73 17.15 7.43
C VAL A 91 -8.05 17.27 8.19
N ASP A 92 -9.02 16.43 7.81
CA ASP A 92 -10.28 16.33 8.54
C ASP A 92 -10.03 15.99 10.03
N ASP A 93 -10.75 16.65 10.93
CA ASP A 93 -10.57 16.50 12.37
C ASP A 93 -10.71 15.03 12.84
N ASN A 94 -11.58 14.25 12.20
CA ASN A 94 -11.75 12.83 12.51
C ASN A 94 -10.53 11.96 12.14
N LEU A 95 -9.71 12.40 11.19
CA LEU A 95 -8.52 11.71 10.74
C LEU A 95 -7.25 12.19 11.42
N ARG A 96 -7.28 13.36 12.07
CA ARG A 96 -6.10 14.01 12.63
C ARG A 96 -5.30 13.12 13.57
N THR A 97 -5.97 12.45 14.50
CA THR A 97 -5.29 11.55 15.45
C THR A 97 -4.59 10.40 14.75
N ASN A 98 -5.26 9.78 13.76
CA ASN A 98 -4.69 8.67 13.00
C ASN A 98 -3.47 9.13 12.18
N VAL A 99 -3.57 10.30 11.53
CA VAL A 99 -2.46 10.89 10.78
C VAL A 99 -1.27 11.15 11.68
N LEU A 100 -1.48 11.76 12.88
CA LEU A 100 -0.42 12.02 13.84
C LEU A 100 0.24 10.75 14.37
N HIS A 101 -0.51 9.64 14.49
CA HIS A 101 0.05 8.36 14.89
C HIS A 101 0.91 7.71 13.80
N LEU A 102 0.66 8.01 12.54
CA LEU A 102 1.34 7.42 11.39
C LEU A 102 2.50 8.27 10.85
N THR A 103 2.68 9.48 11.38
CA THR A 103 3.73 10.40 10.93
C THR A 103 4.79 10.65 12.02
N ASP A 104 5.99 10.91 11.57
CA ASP A 104 7.07 11.44 12.39
C ASP A 104 6.93 12.97 12.62
N GLY A 105 7.92 13.57 13.27
CA GLY A 105 7.93 15.01 13.55
C GLY A 105 8.09 15.90 12.31
N GLU A 106 8.52 15.35 11.18
CA GLU A 106 8.69 16.05 9.92
C GLU A 106 7.51 15.84 8.97
N GLY A 107 6.59 14.93 9.32
CA GLY A 107 5.39 14.61 8.54
C GLY A 107 5.56 13.48 7.54
N PHE A 108 6.70 12.78 7.55
CA PHE A 108 6.89 11.54 6.81
C PHE A 108 6.27 10.36 7.52
N ALA A 109 6.13 9.23 6.83
CA ALA A 109 5.65 8.02 7.47
C ALA A 109 6.65 7.57 8.54
N ARG A 110 6.13 7.12 9.69
CA ARG A 110 6.98 6.57 10.74
C ARG A 110 7.67 5.31 10.28
N GLU A 111 8.97 5.28 10.39
CA GLU A 111 9.81 4.09 10.23
C GLU A 111 9.81 3.27 11.54
N GLU A 112 8.67 2.92 12.03
CA GLU A 112 8.59 2.03 13.18
C GLU A 112 8.31 0.61 12.66
N ASN A 113 9.09 -0.36 13.10
CA ASN A 113 8.80 -1.80 12.93
C ASN A 113 7.58 -2.18 13.80
N TRP A 114 6.61 -1.28 13.91
CA TRP A 114 5.39 -1.56 14.64
C TRP A 114 4.37 -2.19 13.68
N SER A 115 4.04 -3.43 13.93
CA SER A 115 2.85 -4.06 13.36
C SER A 115 1.77 -4.16 14.42
N PRO A 116 0.48 -3.98 14.07
CA PRO A 116 -0.60 -4.24 15.01
C PRO A 116 -0.59 -5.74 15.36
N GLY A 117 -0.23 -6.04 16.59
CA GLY A 117 -0.13 -7.40 17.09
C GLY A 117 1.13 -7.63 17.90
N ALA A 118 1.32 -8.82 18.39
CA ALA A 118 2.54 -9.24 19.09
C ALA A 118 3.58 -9.68 18.06
N GLU A 119 4.85 -9.38 18.30
CA GLU A 119 5.99 -9.95 17.55
C GLU A 119 6.23 -11.41 17.96
N ILE A 120 5.20 -12.22 17.82
CA ILE A 120 5.25 -13.67 18.06
C ILE A 120 4.72 -14.37 16.83
N ASP A 121 5.27 -15.51 16.53
CA ASP A 121 4.75 -16.35 15.47
C ASP A 121 3.28 -16.69 15.74
N PRO A 122 2.45 -16.78 14.69
CA PRO A 122 1.09 -17.24 14.83
C PRO A 122 1.06 -18.60 15.55
N PRO A 123 0.00 -18.88 16.33
CA PRO A 123 -0.14 -20.20 16.94
C PRO A 123 0.00 -21.34 15.92
N GLN A 124 0.66 -22.44 16.28
CA GLN A 124 0.98 -23.52 15.35
C GLN A 124 -0.26 -24.06 14.62
N ASN A 125 -1.39 -24.12 15.30
CA ASN A 125 -2.65 -24.55 14.67
C ASN A 125 -3.13 -23.62 13.55
N ILE A 126 -2.74 -22.36 13.56
CA ILE A 126 -3.03 -21.41 12.47
C ILE A 126 -2.06 -21.62 11.30
N LEU A 127 -0.76 -21.83 11.60
CA LEU A 127 0.23 -22.16 10.58
C LEU A 127 -0.12 -23.49 9.89
N ASP A 128 -0.50 -24.52 10.66
CA ASP A 128 -0.95 -25.80 10.12
C ASP A 128 -2.19 -25.66 9.22
N LEU A 129 -3.10 -24.76 9.59
CA LEU A 129 -4.28 -24.46 8.79
C LEU A 129 -3.91 -23.79 7.45
N ILE A 130 -2.97 -22.85 7.46
CA ILE A 130 -2.49 -22.17 6.25
C ILE A 130 -1.77 -23.14 5.33
N GLU A 131 -0.93 -24.03 5.87
CA GLU A 131 -0.11 -24.95 5.08
C GLU A 131 -0.91 -26.14 4.54
N ASN A 132 -1.81 -26.70 5.33
CA ASN A 132 -2.48 -27.97 5.05
C ASN A 132 -3.95 -27.80 4.70
N GLY A 133 -4.49 -26.61 4.83
CA GLY A 133 -5.94 -26.35 4.69
C GLY A 133 -6.73 -26.91 5.87
N SER A 134 -8.03 -26.74 5.81
CA SER A 134 -8.97 -27.26 6.81
C SER A 134 -9.77 -28.42 6.28
N ASN A 135 -9.93 -29.47 7.09
CA ASN A 135 -10.89 -30.54 6.86
C ASN A 135 -12.23 -30.31 7.59
N ALA A 136 -12.37 -29.14 8.23
CA ALA A 136 -13.60 -28.78 8.94
C ALA A 136 -14.80 -28.69 7.97
N LYS A 137 -15.94 -29.19 8.38
CA LYS A 137 -17.19 -28.98 7.65
C LYS A 137 -17.77 -27.62 8.06
N PRO A 138 -17.87 -26.69 7.09
CA PRO A 138 -18.51 -25.42 7.39
C PRO A 138 -19.98 -25.60 7.74
N SER A 139 -20.53 -24.65 8.48
CA SER A 139 -21.96 -24.57 8.70
C SER A 139 -22.70 -24.44 7.36
N PRO A 140 -23.96 -24.89 7.25
CA PRO A 140 -24.70 -24.87 5.98
C PRO A 140 -24.78 -23.49 5.32
N LEU A 141 -24.82 -22.42 6.13
CA LEU A 141 -24.81 -21.05 5.62
C LEU A 141 -23.47 -20.72 4.97
N ILE A 142 -22.37 -21.00 5.64
CA ILE A 142 -21.03 -20.71 5.14
C ILE A 142 -20.71 -21.57 3.91
N GLU A 143 -21.07 -22.85 3.93
CA GLU A 143 -20.95 -23.75 2.77
C GLU A 143 -21.69 -23.21 1.54
N SER A 144 -22.90 -22.70 1.72
CA SER A 144 -23.68 -22.10 0.64
C SER A 144 -22.99 -20.84 0.07
N LEU A 145 -22.45 -19.97 0.93
CA LEU A 145 -21.75 -18.77 0.50
C LEU A 145 -20.46 -19.09 -0.26
N ILE A 146 -19.68 -20.05 0.24
CA ILE A 146 -18.46 -20.53 -0.42
C ILE A 146 -18.80 -21.10 -1.80
N ASN A 147 -19.82 -21.98 -1.90
CA ASN A 147 -20.21 -22.59 -3.16
C ASN A 147 -20.68 -21.55 -4.19
N ARG A 148 -21.40 -20.52 -3.76
CA ARG A 148 -21.80 -19.40 -4.63
C ARG A 148 -20.57 -18.63 -5.13
N ALA A 149 -19.62 -18.33 -4.24
CA ALA A 149 -18.37 -17.66 -4.61
C ALA A 149 -17.55 -18.49 -5.61
N VAL A 150 -17.40 -19.78 -5.37
CA VAL A 150 -16.70 -20.71 -6.28
C VAL A 150 -17.39 -20.81 -7.63
N ALA A 151 -18.73 -20.76 -7.65
CA ALA A 151 -19.51 -20.72 -8.88
C ALA A 151 -19.39 -19.39 -9.66
N GLY A 152 -18.66 -18.40 -9.12
CA GLY A 152 -18.50 -17.07 -9.71
C GLY A 152 -19.74 -16.18 -9.52
N GLU A 153 -20.64 -16.51 -8.62
CA GLU A 153 -21.79 -15.67 -8.29
C GLU A 153 -21.33 -14.45 -7.48
N ARG A 154 -21.93 -13.30 -7.77
CA ARG A 154 -21.68 -12.09 -6.98
C ARG A 154 -22.27 -12.25 -5.59
N LEU A 155 -21.42 -12.17 -4.58
CA LEU A 155 -21.84 -12.05 -3.18
C LEU A 155 -22.29 -10.62 -2.87
N HIS A 156 -23.33 -10.48 -2.06
CA HIS A 156 -23.78 -9.20 -1.54
C HIS A 156 -22.94 -8.79 -0.33
N GLU A 157 -23.02 -7.51 0.06
CA GLU A 157 -22.26 -6.95 1.18
C GLU A 157 -22.49 -7.73 2.49
N ASP A 158 -23.75 -8.11 2.78
CA ASP A 158 -24.10 -8.90 3.95
C ASP A 158 -23.50 -10.30 3.94
N ASP A 159 -23.40 -10.93 2.75
CA ASP A 159 -22.75 -12.23 2.55
C ASP A 159 -21.27 -12.12 2.89
N ILE A 160 -20.61 -11.09 2.36
CA ILE A 160 -19.19 -10.81 2.61
C ILE A 160 -18.95 -10.51 4.09
N ALA A 161 -19.79 -9.66 4.70
CA ALA A 161 -19.71 -9.36 6.12
C ALA A 161 -19.90 -10.60 7.00
N THR A 162 -20.72 -11.56 6.55
CA THR A 162 -20.91 -12.84 7.21
C THR A 162 -19.65 -13.68 7.16
N LEU A 163 -18.99 -13.78 6.01
CA LEU A 163 -17.73 -14.52 5.85
C LEU A 163 -16.61 -13.91 6.74
N PHE A 164 -16.53 -12.58 6.85
CA PHE A 164 -15.55 -11.94 7.75
C PHE A 164 -15.83 -12.13 9.25
N LYS A 165 -17.04 -12.51 9.62
CA LYS A 165 -17.43 -12.76 11.03
C LYS A 165 -17.26 -14.19 11.48
N VAL A 166 -16.93 -15.12 10.60
CA VAL A 166 -16.78 -16.54 10.94
C VAL A 166 -15.72 -16.77 12.03
N ARG A 167 -15.96 -17.80 12.84
CA ARG A 167 -15.05 -18.21 13.90
C ARG A 167 -15.09 -19.76 14.01
N GLY A 168 -14.13 -20.33 14.74
CA GLY A 168 -14.06 -21.77 14.98
C GLY A 168 -13.88 -22.58 13.70
N GLU A 169 -14.70 -23.63 13.52
CA GLU A 169 -14.60 -24.53 12.36
C GLU A 169 -14.90 -23.84 11.04
N ASP A 170 -15.85 -22.91 11.01
CA ASP A 170 -16.18 -22.13 9.83
C ASP A 170 -15.01 -21.26 9.33
N PHE A 171 -14.13 -20.79 10.24
CA PHE A 171 -12.96 -19.99 9.87
C PHE A 171 -11.97 -20.76 9.02
N GLY A 172 -11.80 -22.06 9.31
CA GLY A 172 -10.89 -22.89 8.54
C GLY A 172 -11.43 -23.28 7.14
N ALA A 173 -12.71 -23.08 6.87
CA ALA A 173 -13.34 -23.38 5.59
C ALA A 173 -13.37 -22.20 4.62
N VAL A 174 -13.22 -20.96 5.11
CA VAL A 174 -13.20 -19.70 4.35
C VAL A 174 -11.78 -19.31 3.96
#